data_39b4fcf783804c9f3907f57bce4506b4
#
_entry.id   39b4fcf783804c9f3907f57bce4506b4
#
_cell.length_a   1.000
_cell.length_b   1.000
_cell.length_c   1.000
_cell.angle_alpha   90.00
_cell.angle_beta   90.00
_cell.angle_gamma   90.00
#
_symmetry.space_group_name_H-M   'P 1'
#
loop_
_entity.id
_entity.type
_entity.pdbx_description
1 polymer ?
#
loop_
_entity_poly.entity_id
_entity_poly.type
_entity_poly.pdbx_seq_one_letter_code
_entity_poly.pdbx_strand_id
1 'polypeptide(L)'
;MALFGTDGVRGLANGFLTAELAVDLSIAAAHILGELGAFEGHRPKAIVGQDSRASGDFLEAAVVAGLASAGVDVYRVGVLPTPAIAHLVAESGADLGVMISASHNPMPDNGIKFFAKGGGKLDDALEAAIEKRMGESWQRPTGRNVGRVINDDSAAERYIFHLLNTLTINLSGLKIVVDCANGASSRVAPKTYSRAGAEVIAISHEPNGWNINEGCGSTHLENIKAKVLETGADLGIAHDGDADRCLAIDNEGNVIDGDFIMAILAADWQSRGLLTHETIVGTVMSNLGFFKAMESLDINVEVTAVGDRYVLEKMIADGFVLGGEQSGHIIMRHYANTGDGLLTALHLMQVVKSSGKSLKELASVMERFPQELINVKDVDKAKLITSTVLQNKIDAKQKELGTSGRILVRASGTESLVRVMVEAQNATAAKEIAEDLAALVRLELS
;
A
#
# COMPACT_ATOMS: atom_id res chain seq x y z
N MET A 1 16.16 0.18 -19.39
CA MET A 1 14.87 -0.04 -18.69
C MET A 1 15.14 0.39 -17.26
N ALA A 2 14.32 1.24 -16.67
CA ALA A 2 14.51 1.66 -15.28
C ALA A 2 14.43 0.44 -14.36
N LEU A 3 15.29 0.38 -13.35
CA LEU A 3 15.34 -0.70 -12.36
C LEU A 3 14.25 -0.50 -11.30
N PHE A 4 14.07 0.75 -10.84
CA PHE A 4 13.00 1.12 -9.93
C PHE A 4 11.64 1.19 -10.65
N GLY A 5 10.64 0.55 -10.05
CA GLY A 5 9.23 0.69 -10.43
C GLY A 5 8.53 1.76 -9.58
N THR A 6 7.20 1.70 -9.50
CA THR A 6 6.41 2.64 -8.66
C THR A 6 6.60 2.41 -7.16
N ASP A 7 7.17 1.27 -6.74
CA ASP A 7 7.33 0.91 -5.34
C ASP A 7 8.58 0.02 -5.15
N GLY A 8 9.75 0.60 -5.38
CA GLY A 8 11.04 -0.06 -5.27
C GLY A 8 11.40 -0.94 -6.46
N VAL A 9 12.44 -1.77 -6.28
CA VAL A 9 12.92 -2.75 -7.26
C VAL A 9 12.26 -4.08 -6.99
N ARG A 10 11.46 -4.62 -7.92
CA ARG A 10 10.73 -5.89 -7.77
C ARG A 10 11.01 -6.85 -8.91
N GLY A 11 10.98 -8.14 -8.61
CA GLY A 11 11.08 -9.19 -9.63
C GLY A 11 11.24 -10.58 -9.04
N LEU A 12 11.41 -11.55 -9.94
CA LEU A 12 11.64 -12.94 -9.56
C LEU A 12 12.92 -13.05 -8.72
N ALA A 13 12.77 -13.53 -7.48
CA ALA A 13 13.89 -13.69 -6.57
C ALA A 13 14.89 -14.71 -7.11
N ASN A 14 16.18 -14.39 -7.00
CA ASN A 14 17.31 -15.15 -7.55
C ASN A 14 17.29 -15.35 -9.08
N GLY A 15 16.34 -14.70 -9.77
CA GLY A 15 16.30 -14.60 -11.22
C GLY A 15 16.70 -13.20 -11.67
N PHE A 16 15.82 -12.23 -11.40
CA PHE A 16 16.10 -10.81 -11.61
C PHE A 16 16.68 -10.16 -10.35
N LEU A 17 16.06 -10.38 -9.19
CA LEU A 17 16.49 -9.81 -7.91
C LEU A 17 17.50 -10.76 -7.25
N THR A 18 18.78 -10.61 -7.61
CA THR A 18 19.88 -11.45 -7.11
C THR A 18 20.54 -10.84 -5.87
N ALA A 19 21.37 -11.63 -5.19
CA ALA A 19 22.17 -11.14 -4.04
C ALA A 19 23.14 -10.03 -4.47
N GLU A 20 23.79 -10.17 -5.64
CA GLU A 20 24.71 -9.18 -6.20
C GLU A 20 24.00 -7.86 -6.46
N LEU A 21 22.81 -7.90 -7.08
CA LEU A 21 21.99 -6.71 -7.32
C LEU A 21 21.62 -6.02 -5.99
N ALA A 22 21.24 -6.79 -4.98
CA ALA A 22 20.87 -6.26 -3.67
C ALA A 22 22.06 -5.59 -2.95
N VAL A 23 23.27 -6.17 -3.05
CA VAL A 23 24.51 -5.57 -2.53
C VAL A 23 24.80 -4.25 -3.24
N ASP A 24 24.83 -4.24 -4.58
CA ASP A 24 25.20 -3.07 -5.37
C ASP A 24 24.19 -1.92 -5.16
N LEU A 25 22.90 -2.25 -5.15
CA LEU A 25 21.82 -1.29 -4.89
C LEU A 25 21.95 -0.64 -3.51
N SER A 26 22.26 -1.43 -2.49
CA SER A 26 22.42 -0.96 -1.12
C SER A 26 23.67 -0.07 -0.94
N ILE A 27 24.77 -0.40 -1.59
CA ILE A 27 25.99 0.41 -1.61
C ILE A 27 25.70 1.75 -2.32
N ALA A 28 25.06 1.71 -3.49
CA ALA A 28 24.72 2.90 -4.25
C ALA A 28 23.78 3.83 -3.46
N ALA A 29 22.77 3.29 -2.78
CA ALA A 29 21.87 4.05 -1.90
C ALA A 29 22.63 4.74 -0.76
N ALA A 30 23.52 4.01 -0.07
CA ALA A 30 24.33 4.59 1.00
C ALA A 30 25.24 5.73 0.51
N HIS A 31 25.84 5.58 -0.69
CA HIS A 31 26.70 6.63 -1.26
C HIS A 31 25.91 7.88 -1.64
N ILE A 32 24.81 7.73 -2.36
CA ILE A 32 23.99 8.87 -2.78
C ILE A 32 23.47 9.65 -1.58
N LEU A 33 22.95 8.96 -0.56
CA LEU A 33 22.47 9.63 0.65
C LEU A 33 23.61 10.31 1.42
N GLY A 34 24.78 9.70 1.48
CA GLY A 34 25.96 10.29 2.09
C GLY A 34 26.44 11.56 1.37
N GLU A 35 26.48 11.54 0.03
CA GLU A 35 26.87 12.68 -0.80
C GLU A 35 25.88 13.85 -0.69
N LEU A 36 24.60 13.57 -0.40
CA LEU A 36 23.58 14.59 -0.15
C LEU A 36 23.59 15.13 1.29
N GLY A 37 24.59 14.75 2.11
CA GLY A 37 24.75 15.22 3.48
C GLY A 37 23.84 14.56 4.50
N ALA A 38 23.13 13.49 4.15
CA ALA A 38 22.26 12.76 5.09
C ALA A 38 23.03 12.21 6.31
N PHE A 39 24.35 12.00 6.19
CA PHE A 39 25.22 11.41 7.19
C PHE A 39 26.12 12.45 7.90
N GLU A 40 25.92 13.74 7.68
CA GLU A 40 26.76 14.78 8.27
C GLU A 40 26.62 14.84 9.80
N GLY A 41 27.77 14.85 10.48
CA GLY A 41 27.85 15.06 11.93
C GLY A 41 27.49 13.86 12.79
N HIS A 42 27.16 12.70 12.21
CA HIS A 42 26.85 11.47 12.95
C HIS A 42 27.22 10.22 12.16
N ARG A 43 27.19 9.08 12.85
CA ARG A 43 27.39 7.78 12.23
C ARG A 43 26.08 7.33 11.57
N PRO A 44 26.07 7.01 10.25
CA PRO A 44 24.84 6.69 9.52
C PRO A 44 24.21 5.41 10.06
N LYS A 45 22.86 5.39 10.09
CA LYS A 45 22.05 4.27 10.58
C LYS A 45 21.01 3.87 9.54
N ALA A 46 20.82 2.56 9.39
CA ALA A 46 19.73 2.00 8.57
C ALA A 46 18.89 1.02 9.39
N ILE A 47 17.58 1.02 9.13
CA ILE A 47 16.63 0.00 9.60
C ILE A 47 16.38 -0.95 8.45
N VAL A 48 16.53 -2.27 8.64
CA VAL A 48 16.28 -3.29 7.61
C VAL A 48 15.32 -4.33 8.15
N GLY A 49 14.21 -4.52 7.43
CA GLY A 49 13.21 -5.54 7.69
C GLY A 49 12.73 -6.23 6.44
N GLN A 50 11.96 -7.29 6.62
CA GLN A 50 11.48 -8.12 5.52
C GLN A 50 10.06 -8.64 5.77
N ASP A 51 9.40 -9.13 4.71
CA ASP A 51 8.22 -9.96 4.84
C ASP A 51 8.58 -11.43 5.11
N SER A 52 7.61 -12.32 5.07
CA SER A 52 7.80 -13.72 5.43
C SER A 52 8.36 -14.62 4.31
N ARG A 53 8.71 -14.09 3.13
CA ARG A 53 9.23 -14.87 1.99
C ARG A 53 10.56 -15.50 2.33
N ALA A 54 10.77 -16.78 1.98
CA ALA A 54 12.04 -17.48 2.20
C ALA A 54 13.22 -16.79 1.49
N SER A 55 12.96 -16.14 0.34
CA SER A 55 13.97 -15.35 -0.36
C SER A 55 14.40 -14.08 0.38
N GLY A 56 13.64 -13.65 1.38
CA GLY A 56 13.98 -12.53 2.26
C GLY A 56 15.30 -12.77 2.97
N ASP A 57 15.60 -13.98 3.42
CA ASP A 57 16.79 -14.30 4.20
C ASP A 57 18.09 -13.97 3.47
N PHE A 58 18.22 -14.39 2.20
CA PHE A 58 19.44 -14.11 1.45
C PHE A 58 19.50 -12.65 0.95
N LEU A 59 18.34 -12.07 0.62
CA LEU A 59 18.27 -10.66 0.20
C LEU A 59 18.58 -9.72 1.36
N GLU A 60 18.06 -9.99 2.57
CA GLU A 60 18.41 -9.23 3.77
C GLU A 60 19.91 -9.31 4.05
N ALA A 61 20.50 -10.51 3.98
CA ALA A 61 21.94 -10.67 4.19
C ALA A 61 22.76 -9.86 3.18
N ALA A 62 22.35 -9.81 1.92
CA ALA A 62 23.00 -9.03 0.86
C ALA A 62 22.85 -7.51 1.10
N VAL A 63 21.64 -7.03 1.40
CA VAL A 63 21.37 -5.62 1.73
C VAL A 63 22.21 -5.18 2.93
N VAL A 64 22.20 -5.97 4.01
CA VAL A 64 22.96 -5.69 5.23
C VAL A 64 24.47 -5.65 4.96
N ALA A 65 24.99 -6.59 4.16
CA ALA A 65 26.40 -6.60 3.76
C ALA A 65 26.76 -5.35 2.94
N GLY A 66 25.91 -4.96 1.98
CA GLY A 66 26.08 -3.76 1.17
C GLY A 66 26.17 -2.50 2.03
N LEU A 67 25.16 -2.25 2.86
CA LEU A 67 25.09 -1.08 3.75
C LEU A 67 26.25 -1.05 4.77
N ALA A 68 26.53 -2.16 5.45
CA ALA A 68 27.60 -2.21 6.45
C ALA A 68 28.97 -2.01 5.80
N SER A 69 29.20 -2.56 4.59
CA SER A 69 30.45 -2.34 3.85
C SER A 69 30.64 -0.88 3.42
N ALA A 70 29.53 -0.15 3.24
CA ALA A 70 29.53 1.29 2.94
C ALA A 70 29.64 2.18 4.20
N GLY A 71 29.75 1.58 5.41
CA GLY A 71 29.96 2.31 6.65
C GLY A 71 28.69 2.65 7.43
N VAL A 72 27.53 2.13 7.02
CA VAL A 72 26.25 2.33 7.68
C VAL A 72 26.05 1.30 8.80
N ASP A 73 25.68 1.75 9.99
CA ASP A 73 25.24 0.85 11.06
C ASP A 73 23.84 0.34 10.78
N VAL A 74 23.66 -0.97 10.68
CA VAL A 74 22.43 -1.61 10.25
C VAL A 74 21.73 -2.27 11.44
N TYR A 75 20.48 -1.86 11.66
CA TYR A 75 19.59 -2.45 12.66
C TYR A 75 18.62 -3.40 11.94
N ARG A 76 18.77 -4.70 12.18
CA ARG A 76 17.89 -5.75 11.63
C ARG A 76 16.68 -5.90 12.55
N VAL A 77 15.50 -5.70 12.01
CA VAL A 77 14.24 -5.77 12.77
C VAL A 77 13.42 -7.03 12.49
N GLY A 78 13.90 -7.89 11.57
CA GLY A 78 13.27 -9.15 11.20
C GLY A 78 11.99 -8.96 10.38
N VAL A 79 11.04 -9.88 10.58
CA VAL A 79 9.77 -9.89 9.84
C VAL A 79 8.80 -8.90 10.48
N LEU A 80 8.59 -7.77 9.79
CA LEU A 80 7.68 -6.69 10.20
C LEU A 80 7.00 -6.06 8.97
N PRO A 81 5.80 -5.47 9.13
CA PRO A 81 5.10 -4.71 8.09
C PRO A 81 5.93 -3.57 7.49
N THR A 82 5.69 -3.28 6.20
CA THR A 82 6.28 -2.11 5.52
C THR A 82 6.10 -0.82 6.32
N PRO A 83 4.89 -0.47 6.82
CA PRO A 83 4.72 0.73 7.64
C PRO A 83 5.49 0.69 8.98
N ALA A 84 5.77 -0.47 9.52
CA ALA A 84 6.61 -0.58 10.71
C ALA A 84 8.05 -0.11 10.43
N ILE A 85 8.59 -0.44 9.25
CA ILE A 85 9.92 0.02 8.85
C ILE A 85 9.93 1.54 8.71
N ALA A 86 8.95 2.11 8.00
CA ALA A 86 8.80 3.57 7.87
C ALA A 86 8.71 4.27 9.24
N HIS A 87 7.88 3.74 10.15
CA HIS A 87 7.73 4.25 11.51
C HIS A 87 9.06 4.20 12.29
N LEU A 88 9.75 3.06 12.28
CA LEU A 88 11.01 2.87 13.02
C LEU A 88 12.13 3.76 12.50
N VAL A 89 12.18 4.04 11.19
CA VAL A 89 13.11 5.03 10.61
C VAL A 89 12.83 6.42 11.18
N ALA A 90 11.57 6.84 11.19
CA ALA A 90 11.18 8.14 11.72
C ALA A 90 11.44 8.25 13.23
N GLU A 91 11.03 7.26 14.01
CA GLU A 91 11.11 7.24 15.47
C GLU A 91 12.56 7.18 15.96
N SER A 92 13.41 6.35 15.35
CA SER A 92 14.82 6.22 15.75
C SER A 92 15.74 7.31 15.18
N GLY A 93 15.22 8.14 14.27
CA GLY A 93 16.04 9.10 13.53
C GLY A 93 17.07 8.45 12.61
N ALA A 94 16.80 7.22 12.14
CA ALA A 94 17.66 6.55 11.17
C ALA A 94 17.65 7.30 9.83
N ASP A 95 18.75 7.22 9.11
CA ASP A 95 18.97 7.96 7.87
C ASP A 95 18.39 7.25 6.65
N LEU A 96 18.19 5.92 6.79
CA LEU A 96 17.72 5.04 5.74
C LEU A 96 16.87 3.92 6.32
N GLY A 97 15.82 3.52 5.60
CA GLY A 97 15.09 2.29 5.82
C GLY A 97 15.13 1.39 4.59
N VAL A 98 15.13 0.10 4.78
CA VAL A 98 15.00 -0.88 3.71
C VAL A 98 13.95 -1.92 4.10
N MET A 99 12.94 -2.08 3.26
CA MET A 99 11.97 -3.16 3.35
C MET A 99 12.17 -4.15 2.21
N ILE A 100 12.30 -5.41 2.55
CA ILE A 100 12.43 -6.51 1.59
C ILE A 100 11.08 -7.20 1.47
N SER A 101 10.35 -6.85 0.42
CA SER A 101 9.00 -7.35 0.14
C SER A 101 8.55 -7.03 -1.28
N ALA A 102 7.73 -7.90 -1.85
CA ALA A 102 6.96 -7.64 -3.07
C ALA A 102 5.44 -7.50 -2.78
N SER A 103 5.05 -7.11 -1.54
CA SER A 103 3.67 -6.88 -1.13
C SER A 103 2.74 -8.06 -1.49
N HIS A 104 1.72 -7.83 -2.29
CA HIS A 104 0.71 -8.84 -2.70
C HIS A 104 1.15 -9.77 -3.84
N ASN A 105 2.36 -9.61 -4.38
CA ASN A 105 2.85 -10.51 -5.44
C ASN A 105 2.94 -11.96 -4.96
N PRO A 106 2.87 -12.95 -5.88
CA PRO A 106 3.12 -14.36 -5.56
C PRO A 106 4.49 -14.59 -4.89
N MET A 107 4.59 -15.69 -4.14
CA MET A 107 5.77 -16.02 -3.33
C MET A 107 7.12 -16.01 -4.08
N PRO A 108 7.23 -16.43 -5.36
CA PRO A 108 8.51 -16.43 -6.08
C PRO A 108 9.11 -15.04 -6.30
N ASP A 109 8.28 -13.99 -6.29
CA ASP A 109 8.75 -12.60 -6.40
C ASP A 109 9.26 -12.10 -5.06
N ASN A 110 10.15 -11.09 -5.11
CA ASN A 110 10.50 -10.26 -3.96
C ASN A 110 10.79 -8.83 -4.42
N GLY A 111 11.10 -7.93 -3.48
CA GLY A 111 11.38 -6.52 -3.76
C GLY A 111 12.30 -5.91 -2.73
N ILE A 112 12.89 -4.78 -3.09
CA ILE A 112 13.67 -3.94 -2.18
C ILE A 112 13.12 -2.52 -2.30
N LYS A 113 12.59 -1.99 -1.19
CA LYS A 113 12.04 -0.64 -1.06
C LYS A 113 12.92 0.15 -0.11
N PHE A 114 13.18 1.41 -0.48
CA PHE A 114 13.97 2.31 0.36
C PHE A 114 13.09 3.40 0.97
N PHE A 115 13.43 3.78 2.20
CA PHE A 115 12.81 4.89 2.92
C PHE A 115 13.89 5.91 3.29
N ALA A 116 13.63 7.17 3.01
CA ALA A 116 14.48 8.27 3.46
C ALA A 116 14.31 8.53 4.96
N LYS A 117 15.17 9.37 5.50
CA LYS A 117 15.05 9.92 6.86
C LYS A 117 13.64 10.47 7.09
N GLY A 118 13.04 10.10 8.22
CA GLY A 118 11.64 10.43 8.52
C GLY A 118 10.61 9.43 8.01
N GLY A 119 11.03 8.32 7.36
CA GLY A 119 10.18 7.19 6.98
C GLY A 119 9.37 7.41 5.70
N GLY A 120 9.64 8.47 4.94
CA GLY A 120 9.05 8.66 3.60
C GLY A 120 9.76 7.83 2.54
N LYS A 121 9.07 7.48 1.45
CA LYS A 121 9.70 6.85 0.28
C LYS A 121 10.72 7.78 -0.37
N LEU A 122 11.69 7.21 -1.09
CA LEU A 122 12.62 8.00 -1.91
C LEU A 122 11.85 8.65 -3.08
N ASP A 123 12.28 9.83 -3.51
CA ASP A 123 11.78 10.45 -4.74
C ASP A 123 12.41 9.85 -6.00
N ASP A 124 11.79 10.07 -7.16
CA ASP A 124 12.26 9.53 -8.45
C ASP A 124 13.68 9.98 -8.81
N ALA A 125 14.07 11.21 -8.42
CA ALA A 125 15.40 11.72 -8.71
C ALA A 125 16.48 10.99 -7.90
N LEU A 126 16.17 10.65 -6.63
CA LEU A 126 17.06 9.82 -5.80
C LEU A 126 17.14 8.39 -6.31
N GLU A 127 16.02 7.78 -6.69
CA GLU A 127 16.00 6.44 -7.28
C GLU A 127 16.84 6.37 -8.57
N ALA A 128 16.68 7.34 -9.46
CA ALA A 128 17.48 7.43 -10.69
C ALA A 128 18.98 7.69 -10.41
N ALA A 129 19.30 8.47 -9.37
CA ALA A 129 20.68 8.69 -8.96
C ALA A 129 21.32 7.41 -8.41
N ILE A 130 20.57 6.62 -7.62
CA ILE A 130 21.02 5.33 -7.11
C ILE A 130 21.27 4.35 -8.26
N GLU A 131 20.35 4.22 -9.23
CA GLU A 131 20.56 3.39 -10.42
C GLU A 131 21.83 3.75 -11.17
N LYS A 132 22.04 5.03 -11.40
CA LYS A 132 23.23 5.52 -12.11
C LYS A 132 24.52 5.24 -11.36
N ARG A 133 24.49 5.22 -10.04
CA ARG A 133 25.65 5.00 -9.16
C ARG A 133 26.08 3.55 -9.08
N MET A 134 25.21 2.61 -9.43
CA MET A 134 25.49 1.19 -9.34
C MET A 134 26.68 0.78 -10.21
N GLY A 135 27.51 -0.14 -9.69
CA GLY A 135 28.71 -0.65 -10.36
C GLY A 135 29.87 0.33 -10.46
N GLU A 136 29.77 1.57 -9.95
CA GLU A 136 30.88 2.50 -9.91
C GLU A 136 31.93 2.06 -8.86
N SER A 137 33.20 2.32 -9.16
CA SER A 137 34.29 2.08 -8.21
C SER A 137 34.22 3.10 -7.07
N TRP A 138 34.46 2.66 -5.83
CA TRP A 138 34.39 3.50 -4.66
C TRP A 138 35.46 3.15 -3.62
N GLN A 139 35.78 4.11 -2.76
CA GLN A 139 36.73 3.90 -1.67
C GLN A 139 36.02 3.27 -0.46
N ARG A 140 36.37 2.05 -0.13
CA ARG A 140 35.77 1.30 0.97
C ARG A 140 36.25 1.84 2.32
N PRO A 141 35.35 2.10 3.27
CA PRO A 141 35.75 2.41 4.64
C PRO A 141 36.43 1.20 5.28
N THR A 142 37.40 1.46 6.15
CA THR A 142 38.20 0.44 6.85
C THR A 142 38.26 0.69 8.35
N GLY A 143 38.64 -0.34 9.12
CA GLY A 143 38.81 -0.24 10.53
C GLY A 143 37.54 0.17 11.27
N ARG A 144 37.57 1.28 12.00
CA ARG A 144 36.44 1.77 12.78
C ARG A 144 35.32 2.39 11.93
N ASN A 145 35.56 2.60 10.64
CA ASN A 145 34.60 3.22 9.73
C ASN A 145 33.68 2.20 9.04
N VAL A 146 33.90 0.88 9.19
CA VAL A 146 32.93 -0.11 8.72
C VAL A 146 31.66 -0.06 9.57
N GLY A 147 30.49 -0.31 8.95
CA GLY A 147 29.22 -0.36 9.65
C GLY A 147 29.09 -1.58 10.56
N ARG A 148 28.29 -1.47 11.59
CA ARG A 148 27.94 -2.57 12.50
C ARG A 148 26.60 -3.16 12.12
N VAL A 149 26.42 -4.44 12.41
CA VAL A 149 25.14 -5.12 12.28
C VAL A 149 24.62 -5.45 13.67
N ILE A 150 23.39 -5.02 13.95
CA ILE A 150 22.76 -5.09 15.26
C ILE A 150 21.35 -5.68 15.07
N ASN A 151 20.99 -6.69 15.86
CA ASN A 151 19.60 -7.16 15.90
C ASN A 151 18.82 -6.29 16.89
N ASP A 152 17.66 -5.79 16.46
CA ASP A 152 16.75 -4.99 17.30
C ASP A 152 15.48 -5.79 17.60
N ASP A 153 15.54 -6.56 18.68
CA ASP A 153 14.42 -7.39 19.13
C ASP A 153 13.25 -6.56 19.71
N SER A 154 13.46 -5.26 19.95
CA SER A 154 12.44 -4.36 20.50
C SER A 154 11.53 -3.74 19.43
N ALA A 155 11.91 -3.82 18.16
CA ALA A 155 11.27 -3.12 17.04
C ALA A 155 9.75 -3.40 16.94
N ALA A 156 9.34 -4.66 17.04
CA ALA A 156 7.93 -5.06 16.99
C ALA A 156 7.10 -4.41 18.12
N GLU A 157 7.63 -4.37 19.34
CA GLU A 157 6.93 -3.79 20.48
C GLU A 157 6.79 -2.27 20.35
N ARG A 158 7.81 -1.58 19.82
CA ARG A 158 7.76 -0.13 19.57
C ARG A 158 6.67 0.21 18.54
N TYR A 159 6.60 -0.55 17.45
CA TYR A 159 5.54 -0.37 16.45
C TYR A 159 4.15 -0.66 17.02
N ILE A 160 3.95 -1.77 17.75
CA ILE A 160 2.69 -2.08 18.42
C ILE A 160 2.31 -0.95 19.39
N PHE A 161 3.25 -0.45 20.17
CA PHE A 161 3.01 0.65 21.11
C PHE A 161 2.58 1.93 20.39
N HIS A 162 3.23 2.27 19.27
CA HIS A 162 2.82 3.38 18.41
C HIS A 162 1.37 3.23 17.98
N LEU A 163 1.00 2.08 17.39
CA LEU A 163 -0.35 1.83 16.91
C LEU A 163 -1.39 1.95 18.02
N LEU A 164 -1.16 1.36 19.18
CA LEU A 164 -2.09 1.41 20.31
C LEU A 164 -2.30 2.84 20.84
N ASN A 165 -1.26 3.67 20.80
CA ASN A 165 -1.36 5.07 21.23
C ASN A 165 -2.16 5.97 20.29
N THR A 166 -2.52 5.50 19.09
CA THR A 166 -3.39 6.24 18.16
C THR A 166 -4.87 6.11 18.51
N LEU A 167 -5.23 5.08 19.28
CA LEU A 167 -6.60 4.84 19.71
C LEU A 167 -7.01 5.73 20.89
N THR A 168 -8.24 6.19 20.87
CA THR A 168 -8.84 6.98 21.94
C THR A 168 -9.79 6.15 22.81
N ILE A 169 -10.15 4.95 22.38
CA ILE A 169 -11.05 4.03 23.09
C ILE A 169 -10.52 2.59 23.03
N ASN A 170 -10.97 1.77 23.98
CA ASN A 170 -10.71 0.34 24.00
C ASN A 170 -11.72 -0.40 23.09
N LEU A 171 -11.26 -1.44 22.38
CA LEU A 171 -12.07 -2.23 21.44
C LEU A 171 -12.78 -3.44 22.08
N SER A 172 -12.85 -3.51 23.42
CA SER A 172 -13.50 -4.64 24.14
C SER A 172 -14.93 -4.85 23.68
N GLY A 173 -15.29 -6.10 23.44
CA GLY A 173 -16.61 -6.52 22.96
C GLY A 173 -16.74 -6.53 21.44
N LEU A 174 -15.69 -6.17 20.67
CA LEU A 174 -15.61 -6.50 19.25
C LEU A 174 -14.96 -7.87 19.07
N LYS A 175 -15.59 -8.72 18.28
CA LYS A 175 -15.07 -10.00 17.82
C LYS A 175 -14.69 -9.90 16.35
N ILE A 176 -13.43 -10.15 16.02
CA ILE A 176 -12.91 -9.95 14.69
C ILE A 176 -12.20 -11.20 14.13
N VAL A 177 -12.25 -11.36 12.83
CA VAL A 177 -11.36 -12.28 12.10
C VAL A 177 -10.26 -11.45 11.45
N VAL A 178 -9.00 -11.84 11.57
CA VAL A 178 -7.89 -11.23 10.83
C VAL A 178 -7.19 -12.24 9.93
N ASP A 179 -7.10 -11.93 8.64
CA ASP A 179 -6.29 -12.65 7.65
C ASP A 179 -4.97 -11.92 7.49
N CYS A 180 -3.88 -12.59 7.89
CA CYS A 180 -2.53 -12.02 7.86
C CYS A 180 -1.77 -12.34 6.57
N ALA A 181 -2.41 -12.92 5.54
CA ALA A 181 -1.79 -13.33 4.28
C ALA A 181 -0.56 -14.25 4.43
N ASN A 182 -0.37 -14.92 5.59
CA ASN A 182 0.90 -15.54 5.99
C ASN A 182 2.11 -14.61 5.79
N GLY A 183 1.89 -13.32 5.90
CA GLY A 183 2.84 -12.25 5.61
C GLY A 183 3.45 -11.61 6.87
N ALA A 184 3.92 -10.39 6.70
CA ALA A 184 4.63 -9.61 7.72
C ALA A 184 3.77 -9.24 8.94
N SER A 185 2.44 -9.21 8.80
CA SER A 185 1.50 -8.94 9.89
C SER A 185 1.25 -10.10 10.82
N SER A 186 1.67 -11.33 10.47
CA SER A 186 1.29 -12.58 11.14
C SER A 186 1.49 -12.59 12.66
N ARG A 187 2.54 -11.93 13.15
CA ARG A 187 2.84 -11.83 14.59
C ARG A 187 2.28 -10.56 15.20
N VAL A 188 2.31 -9.44 14.47
CA VAL A 188 2.00 -8.12 15.05
C VAL A 188 0.52 -7.79 14.99
N ALA A 189 -0.23 -8.15 13.94
CA ALA A 189 -1.63 -7.79 13.82
C ALA A 189 -2.51 -8.47 14.89
N PRO A 190 -2.49 -9.81 15.08
CA PRO A 190 -3.29 -10.43 16.12
C PRO A 190 -2.96 -9.91 17.52
N LYS A 191 -1.66 -9.69 17.79
CA LYS A 191 -1.20 -9.16 19.09
C LYS A 191 -1.66 -7.73 19.31
N THR A 192 -1.60 -6.87 18.29
CA THR A 192 -2.03 -5.48 18.39
C THR A 192 -3.52 -5.38 18.65
N TYR A 193 -4.34 -6.10 17.89
CA TYR A 193 -5.80 -6.05 18.02
C TYR A 193 -6.29 -6.63 19.35
N SER A 194 -5.66 -7.73 19.81
CA SER A 194 -5.95 -8.29 21.14
C SER A 194 -5.59 -7.31 22.27
N ARG A 195 -4.44 -6.63 22.16
CA ARG A 195 -4.05 -5.60 23.14
C ARG A 195 -4.94 -4.36 23.09
N ALA A 196 -5.51 -4.04 21.93
CA ALA A 196 -6.53 -3.00 21.81
C ALA A 196 -7.87 -3.40 22.46
N GLY A 197 -8.03 -4.68 22.83
CA GLY A 197 -9.20 -5.22 23.55
C GLY A 197 -10.14 -6.08 22.73
N ALA A 198 -9.91 -6.27 21.44
CA ALA A 198 -10.75 -7.11 20.58
C ALA A 198 -10.56 -8.61 20.86
N GLU A 199 -11.63 -9.40 20.70
CA GLU A 199 -11.55 -10.86 20.57
C GLU A 199 -11.11 -11.20 19.16
N VAL A 200 -9.93 -11.81 18.99
CA VAL A 200 -9.27 -12.00 17.69
C VAL A 200 -9.22 -13.46 17.29
N ILE A 201 -9.73 -13.76 16.10
CA ILE A 201 -9.57 -15.04 15.42
C ILE A 201 -8.61 -14.79 14.24
N ALA A 202 -7.38 -15.29 14.34
CA ALA A 202 -6.39 -15.14 13.28
C ALA A 202 -6.45 -16.31 12.31
N ILE A 203 -6.39 -16.02 11.01
CA ILE A 203 -6.23 -16.99 9.93
C ILE A 203 -5.03 -16.59 9.06
N SER A 204 -4.46 -17.52 8.30
CA SER A 204 -3.29 -17.29 7.46
C SER A 204 -2.19 -16.54 8.21
N HIS A 205 -1.85 -16.98 9.43
CA HIS A 205 -0.91 -16.33 10.34
C HIS A 205 0.28 -17.21 10.74
N GLU A 206 0.47 -18.32 10.04
CA GLU A 206 1.57 -19.28 10.23
C GLU A 206 2.48 -19.31 8.99
N PRO A 207 3.31 -18.28 8.79
CA PRO A 207 4.20 -18.20 7.64
C PRO A 207 5.27 -19.29 7.70
N ASN A 208 5.49 -19.97 6.57
CA ASN A 208 6.51 -21.00 6.43
C ASN A 208 7.59 -20.64 5.38
N GLY A 209 7.56 -19.42 4.86
CA GLY A 209 8.45 -18.93 3.82
C GLY A 209 7.92 -19.10 2.39
N TRP A 210 6.93 -19.98 2.20
CA TRP A 210 6.44 -20.40 0.88
C TRP A 210 4.96 -20.09 0.65
N ASN A 211 4.21 -19.80 1.71
CA ASN A 211 2.75 -19.69 1.68
C ASN A 211 2.21 -18.24 1.76
N ILE A 212 3.07 -17.23 1.64
CA ILE A 212 2.64 -15.83 1.62
C ILE A 212 1.71 -15.56 0.43
N ASN A 213 0.56 -14.90 0.66
CA ASN A 213 -0.47 -14.56 -0.33
C ASN A 213 -1.10 -15.77 -1.06
N GLU A 214 -0.85 -17.00 -0.64
CA GLU A 214 -1.38 -18.18 -1.29
C GLU A 214 -2.84 -18.42 -0.89
N GLY A 215 -3.76 -17.95 -1.74
CA GLY A 215 -5.21 -18.08 -1.52
C GLY A 215 -5.71 -17.37 -0.26
N CYS A 216 -5.04 -16.33 0.18
CA CYS A 216 -5.36 -15.57 1.40
C CYS A 216 -5.01 -14.08 1.26
N GLY A 217 -5.33 -13.32 2.31
CA GLY A 217 -5.05 -11.89 2.39
C GLY A 217 -5.97 -11.04 1.51
N SER A 218 -5.56 -9.79 1.26
CA SER A 218 -6.40 -8.78 0.59
C SER A 218 -6.74 -9.08 -0.87
N THR A 219 -6.07 -10.02 -1.51
CA THR A 219 -6.32 -10.44 -2.90
C THR A 219 -7.20 -11.68 -3.03
N HIS A 220 -7.45 -12.39 -1.93
CA HIS A 220 -8.24 -13.64 -1.87
C HIS A 220 -9.11 -13.64 -0.61
N LEU A 221 -10.31 -13.08 -0.71
CA LEU A 221 -11.19 -12.79 0.44
C LEU A 221 -12.15 -13.94 0.80
N GLU A 222 -12.16 -15.05 0.06
CA GLU A 222 -13.14 -16.13 0.21
C GLU A 222 -13.04 -16.77 1.60
N ASN A 223 -11.81 -17.02 2.06
CA ASN A 223 -11.56 -17.68 3.35
C ASN A 223 -11.98 -16.80 4.53
N ILE A 224 -11.64 -15.51 4.49
CA ILE A 224 -12.02 -14.59 5.57
C ILE A 224 -13.53 -14.37 5.61
N LYS A 225 -14.21 -14.24 4.45
CA LYS A 225 -15.68 -14.18 4.38
C LYS A 225 -16.34 -15.38 5.04
N ALA A 226 -15.90 -16.58 4.65
CA ALA A 226 -16.41 -17.80 5.23
C ALA A 226 -16.19 -17.83 6.76
N LYS A 227 -15.01 -17.41 7.22
CA LYS A 227 -14.66 -17.43 8.64
C LYS A 227 -15.44 -16.41 9.46
N VAL A 228 -15.70 -15.22 8.92
CA VAL A 228 -16.57 -14.20 9.57
C VAL A 228 -17.98 -14.77 9.77
N LEU A 229 -18.57 -15.36 8.73
CA LEU A 229 -19.91 -15.93 8.80
C LEU A 229 -19.96 -17.14 9.75
N GLU A 230 -18.96 -18.04 9.69
CA GLU A 230 -18.87 -19.23 10.56
C GLU A 230 -18.81 -18.85 12.05
N THR A 231 -18.02 -17.84 12.38
CA THR A 231 -17.74 -17.46 13.76
C THR A 231 -18.72 -16.44 14.33
N GLY A 232 -19.56 -15.83 13.50
CA GLY A 232 -20.41 -14.70 13.88
C GLY A 232 -19.60 -13.52 14.36
N ALA A 233 -18.44 -13.26 13.74
CA ALA A 233 -17.62 -12.10 14.04
C ALA A 233 -18.30 -10.80 13.58
N ASP A 234 -18.04 -9.69 14.29
CA ASP A 234 -18.58 -8.37 13.95
C ASP A 234 -18.02 -7.86 12.62
N LEU A 235 -16.76 -8.23 12.33
CA LEU A 235 -16.09 -7.91 11.07
C LEU A 235 -14.85 -8.78 10.83
N GLY A 236 -14.39 -8.78 9.58
CA GLY A 236 -13.11 -9.33 9.16
C GLY A 236 -12.16 -8.24 8.69
N ILE A 237 -10.86 -8.43 8.90
CA ILE A 237 -9.78 -7.57 8.41
C ILE A 237 -8.81 -8.44 7.60
N ALA A 238 -8.55 -8.06 6.33
CA ALA A 238 -7.58 -8.72 5.47
C ALA A 238 -6.43 -7.78 5.12
N HIS A 239 -5.21 -8.23 5.41
CA HIS A 239 -3.98 -7.56 5.01
C HIS A 239 -3.38 -8.22 3.77
N ASP A 240 -2.46 -7.55 3.11
CA ASP A 240 -1.58 -8.15 2.11
C ASP A 240 -0.24 -8.57 2.72
N GLY A 241 0.67 -9.11 1.90
CA GLY A 241 1.89 -9.74 2.38
C GLY A 241 2.80 -8.86 3.24
N ASP A 242 2.85 -7.56 3.00
CA ASP A 242 3.63 -6.60 3.80
C ASP A 242 2.76 -5.62 4.60
N ALA A 243 1.46 -5.85 4.62
CA ALA A 243 0.46 -5.20 5.46
C ALA A 243 0.41 -3.66 5.38
N ASP A 244 0.72 -3.11 4.21
CA ASP A 244 0.49 -1.70 3.92
C ASP A 244 -0.96 -1.44 3.49
N ARG A 245 -1.78 -2.50 3.33
CA ARG A 245 -3.20 -2.46 2.95
C ARG A 245 -4.10 -3.07 4.00
N CYS A 246 -5.35 -2.56 4.01
CA CYS A 246 -6.46 -3.07 4.79
C CYS A 246 -7.72 -3.14 3.93
N LEU A 247 -8.28 -4.33 3.79
CA LEU A 247 -9.66 -4.53 3.36
C LEU A 247 -10.47 -5.09 4.52
N ALA A 248 -11.77 -4.85 4.54
CA ALA A 248 -12.63 -5.38 5.57
C ALA A 248 -13.80 -6.19 5.01
N ILE A 249 -14.36 -7.04 5.84
CA ILE A 249 -15.56 -7.84 5.59
C ILE A 249 -16.57 -7.49 6.68
N ASP A 250 -17.80 -7.18 6.32
CA ASP A 250 -18.85 -6.98 7.31
C ASP A 250 -19.38 -8.33 7.86
N ASN A 251 -20.25 -8.25 8.86
CA ASN A 251 -20.85 -9.41 9.52
C ASN A 251 -21.80 -10.25 8.62
N GLU A 252 -22.09 -9.80 7.40
CA GLU A 252 -22.85 -10.53 6.38
C GLU A 252 -21.99 -11.05 5.22
N GLY A 253 -20.67 -10.84 5.28
CA GLY A 253 -19.72 -11.31 4.28
C GLY A 253 -19.52 -10.36 3.09
N ASN A 254 -20.03 -9.11 3.15
CA ASN A 254 -19.81 -8.13 2.11
C ASN A 254 -18.40 -7.52 2.23
N VAL A 255 -17.79 -7.25 1.07
CA VAL A 255 -16.46 -6.62 1.00
C VAL A 255 -16.57 -5.11 1.19
N ILE A 256 -15.84 -4.60 2.14
CA ILE A 256 -15.63 -3.19 2.43
C ILE A 256 -14.21 -2.86 2.00
N ASP A 257 -14.06 -2.33 0.78
CA ASP A 257 -12.76 -2.00 0.21
C ASP A 257 -12.23 -0.63 0.67
N GLY A 258 -11.08 -0.22 0.12
CA GLY A 258 -10.44 1.02 0.52
C GLY A 258 -11.32 2.26 0.32
N ASP A 259 -12.15 2.31 -0.71
CA ASP A 259 -13.06 3.44 -0.94
C ASP A 259 -14.12 3.53 0.17
N PHE A 260 -14.72 2.40 0.57
CA PHE A 260 -15.66 2.36 1.69
C PHE A 260 -14.98 2.74 3.01
N ILE A 261 -13.79 2.19 3.27
CA ILE A 261 -13.03 2.48 4.49
C ILE A 261 -12.71 3.97 4.54
N MET A 262 -12.23 4.56 3.44
CA MET A 262 -11.95 5.99 3.34
C MET A 262 -13.21 6.83 3.56
N ALA A 263 -14.35 6.44 2.99
CA ALA A 263 -15.61 7.15 3.17
C ALA A 263 -16.08 7.13 4.64
N ILE A 264 -15.99 5.97 5.31
CA ILE A 264 -16.34 5.82 6.73
C ILE A 264 -15.41 6.69 7.60
N LEU A 265 -14.10 6.63 7.35
CA LEU A 265 -13.12 7.40 8.13
C LEU A 265 -13.25 8.91 7.86
N ALA A 266 -13.50 9.33 6.62
CA ALA A 266 -13.70 10.74 6.29
C ALA A 266 -14.94 11.31 6.99
N ALA A 267 -16.05 10.58 6.99
CA ALA A 267 -17.27 10.98 7.70
C ALA A 267 -17.06 11.12 9.23
N ASP A 268 -16.36 10.16 9.85
CA ASP A 268 -16.00 10.22 11.26
C ASP A 268 -15.09 11.42 11.55
N TRP A 269 -14.01 11.57 10.77
CA TRP A 269 -13.04 12.64 10.98
C TRP A 269 -13.63 14.04 10.75
N GLN A 270 -14.51 14.18 9.74
CA GLN A 270 -15.23 15.43 9.52
C GLN A 270 -16.11 15.77 10.73
N SER A 271 -16.90 14.80 11.23
CA SER A 271 -17.77 15.00 12.40
C SER A 271 -17.01 15.42 13.66
N ARG A 272 -15.73 15.04 13.76
CA ARG A 272 -14.83 15.34 14.87
C ARG A 272 -13.90 16.54 14.62
N GLY A 273 -14.01 17.19 13.47
CA GLY A 273 -13.15 18.33 13.09
C GLY A 273 -11.69 17.95 12.88
N LEU A 274 -11.41 16.70 12.50
CA LEU A 274 -10.06 16.16 12.25
C LEU A 274 -9.69 16.17 10.76
N LEU A 275 -10.68 16.28 9.85
CA LEU A 275 -10.46 16.28 8.41
C LEU A 275 -10.05 17.69 7.96
N THR A 276 -8.77 17.92 7.70
CA THR A 276 -8.23 19.22 7.32
C THR A 276 -8.83 19.68 5.99
N HIS A 277 -9.30 20.94 5.94
CA HIS A 277 -9.89 21.55 4.75
C HIS A 277 -11.10 20.79 4.20
N GLU A 278 -11.74 19.94 5.01
CA GLU A 278 -12.89 19.12 4.59
C GLU A 278 -12.57 18.36 3.29
N THR A 279 -11.32 17.85 3.20
CA THR A 279 -10.79 17.27 1.96
C THR A 279 -10.12 15.92 2.23
N ILE A 280 -10.40 14.95 1.35
CA ILE A 280 -9.73 13.66 1.26
C ILE A 280 -9.02 13.52 -0.09
N VAL A 281 -7.91 12.78 -0.14
CA VAL A 281 -7.21 12.48 -1.39
C VAL A 281 -7.53 11.07 -1.85
N GLY A 282 -8.07 10.94 -3.06
CA GLY A 282 -8.31 9.67 -3.75
C GLY A 282 -7.56 9.59 -5.07
N THR A 283 -7.78 8.52 -5.82
CA THR A 283 -7.19 8.35 -7.15
C THR A 283 -8.24 8.32 -8.25
N VAL A 284 -7.78 8.40 -9.50
CA VAL A 284 -8.66 8.22 -10.67
C VAL A 284 -9.34 6.84 -10.70
N MET A 285 -8.91 5.89 -9.86
CA MET A 285 -9.52 4.55 -9.76
C MET A 285 -10.55 4.41 -8.65
N SER A 286 -10.68 5.41 -7.76
CA SER A 286 -11.75 5.39 -6.74
C SER A 286 -13.12 5.32 -7.41
N ASN A 287 -14.01 4.50 -6.85
CA ASN A 287 -15.33 4.24 -7.42
C ASN A 287 -16.20 5.52 -7.49
N LEU A 288 -17.03 5.65 -8.51
CA LEU A 288 -17.94 6.79 -8.65
C LEU A 288 -18.83 6.99 -7.41
N GLY A 289 -19.21 5.88 -6.76
CA GLY A 289 -19.94 5.93 -5.49
C GLY A 289 -19.20 6.64 -4.37
N PHE A 290 -17.86 6.52 -4.31
CA PHE A 290 -17.02 7.24 -3.36
C PHE A 290 -17.13 8.76 -3.58
N PHE A 291 -16.98 9.24 -4.83
CA PHE A 291 -17.11 10.66 -5.14
C PHE A 291 -18.49 11.22 -4.76
N LYS A 292 -19.55 10.47 -5.07
CA LYS A 292 -20.91 10.88 -4.71
C LYS A 292 -21.16 10.87 -3.21
N ALA A 293 -20.59 9.92 -2.48
CA ALA A 293 -20.67 9.88 -1.03
C ALA A 293 -19.98 11.10 -0.41
N MET A 294 -18.79 11.44 -0.88
CA MET A 294 -18.08 12.63 -0.40
C MET A 294 -18.83 13.92 -0.71
N GLU A 295 -19.35 14.06 -1.94
CA GLU A 295 -20.19 15.19 -2.31
C GLU A 295 -21.42 15.35 -1.39
N SER A 296 -22.09 14.23 -1.05
CA SER A 296 -23.26 14.24 -0.15
C SER A 296 -22.94 14.62 1.31
N LEU A 297 -21.67 14.51 1.69
CA LEU A 297 -21.15 14.85 3.01
C LEU A 297 -20.47 16.24 3.03
N ASP A 298 -20.52 17.00 1.94
CA ASP A 298 -19.77 18.25 1.77
C ASP A 298 -18.25 18.07 1.99
N ILE A 299 -17.69 16.91 1.58
CA ILE A 299 -16.27 16.60 1.62
C ILE A 299 -15.70 16.70 0.21
N ASN A 300 -14.66 17.50 0.04
CA ASN A 300 -13.95 17.61 -1.24
C ASN A 300 -13.07 16.38 -1.48
N VAL A 301 -12.95 15.96 -2.75
CA VAL A 301 -12.01 14.90 -3.15
C VAL A 301 -10.98 15.48 -4.10
N GLU A 302 -9.72 15.50 -3.66
CA GLU A 302 -8.58 15.74 -4.53
C GLU A 302 -8.18 14.43 -5.20
N VAL A 303 -8.04 14.46 -6.54
CA VAL A 303 -7.86 13.26 -7.34
C VAL A 303 -6.46 13.23 -7.92
N THR A 304 -5.74 12.12 -7.66
CA THR A 304 -4.39 11.89 -8.21
C THR A 304 -4.37 10.76 -9.24
N ALA A 305 -3.23 10.60 -9.92
CA ALA A 305 -2.92 9.37 -10.64
C ALA A 305 -2.84 8.18 -9.66
N VAL A 306 -2.94 6.96 -10.21
CA VAL A 306 -2.78 5.72 -9.43
C VAL A 306 -1.35 5.59 -8.94
N GLY A 307 -1.19 5.33 -7.66
CA GLY A 307 0.06 5.13 -6.96
C GLY A 307 0.09 5.89 -5.65
N ASP A 308 0.42 5.19 -4.59
CA ASP A 308 0.47 5.71 -3.22
C ASP A 308 1.39 6.92 -3.07
N ARG A 309 2.47 7.00 -3.86
CA ARG A 309 3.37 8.14 -3.93
C ARG A 309 2.61 9.43 -4.31
N TYR A 310 1.81 9.40 -5.38
CA TYR A 310 1.07 10.58 -5.84
C TYR A 310 0.04 11.04 -4.82
N VAL A 311 -0.61 10.08 -4.13
CA VAL A 311 -1.52 10.39 -3.01
C VAL A 311 -0.77 11.10 -1.90
N LEU A 312 0.37 10.54 -1.45
CA LEU A 312 1.18 11.13 -0.38
C LEU A 312 1.74 12.51 -0.76
N GLU A 313 2.29 12.67 -1.97
CA GLU A 313 2.81 13.94 -2.46
C GLU A 313 1.73 15.04 -2.44
N LYS A 314 0.52 14.73 -2.92
CA LYS A 314 -0.62 15.66 -2.88
C LYS A 314 -1.01 16.01 -1.43
N MET A 315 -1.07 15.00 -0.56
CA MET A 315 -1.37 15.21 0.87
C MET A 315 -0.32 16.10 1.56
N ILE A 316 0.96 15.94 1.21
CA ILE A 316 2.03 16.77 1.77
C ILE A 316 1.96 18.21 1.25
N ALA A 317 1.81 18.36 -0.07
CA ALA A 317 1.81 19.67 -0.71
C ALA A 317 0.70 20.59 -0.19
N ASP A 318 -0.50 20.06 0.03
CA ASP A 318 -1.68 20.84 0.39
C ASP A 318 -2.13 20.67 1.86
N GLY A 319 -1.37 19.89 2.65
CA GLY A 319 -1.63 19.72 4.08
C GLY A 319 -2.81 18.80 4.42
N PHE A 320 -3.22 17.93 3.49
CA PHE A 320 -4.30 16.98 3.73
C PHE A 320 -3.84 15.83 4.65
N VAL A 321 -4.76 15.26 5.40
CA VAL A 321 -4.47 14.31 6.49
C VAL A 321 -4.96 12.89 6.23
N LEU A 322 -5.92 12.71 5.31
CA LEU A 322 -6.49 11.40 4.94
C LEU A 322 -6.48 11.25 3.43
N GLY A 323 -6.06 10.10 2.94
CA GLY A 323 -6.10 9.76 1.53
C GLY A 323 -5.72 8.31 1.31
N GLY A 324 -5.93 7.81 0.10
CA GLY A 324 -5.58 6.43 -0.23
C GLY A 324 -6.17 5.94 -1.53
N GLU A 325 -6.22 4.63 -1.65
CA GLU A 325 -6.64 3.90 -2.84
C GLU A 325 -7.69 2.84 -2.54
N GLN A 326 -8.51 2.49 -3.53
CA GLN A 326 -9.48 1.40 -3.46
C GLN A 326 -8.84 0.07 -3.03
N SER A 327 -7.56 -0.14 -3.32
CA SER A 327 -6.78 -1.32 -2.93
C SER A 327 -6.63 -1.50 -1.42
N GLY A 328 -7.02 -0.51 -0.62
CA GLY A 328 -6.88 -0.50 0.84
C GLY A 328 -5.58 0.13 1.35
N HIS A 329 -4.75 0.68 0.48
CA HIS A 329 -3.59 1.48 0.89
C HIS A 329 -4.07 2.86 1.34
N ILE A 330 -4.19 3.06 2.65
CA ILE A 330 -4.77 4.28 3.25
C ILE A 330 -3.73 4.97 4.12
N ILE A 331 -3.54 6.25 3.89
CA ILE A 331 -2.57 7.11 4.57
C ILE A 331 -3.31 8.02 5.55
N MET A 332 -2.92 7.97 6.82
CA MET A 332 -3.40 8.83 7.90
C MET A 332 -2.25 9.68 8.42
N ARG A 333 -2.02 10.85 7.81
CA ARG A 333 -0.83 11.67 8.07
C ARG A 333 -0.68 12.20 9.49
N HIS A 334 -1.71 12.16 10.30
CA HIS A 334 -1.58 12.43 11.74
C HIS A 334 -0.70 11.39 12.45
N TYR A 335 -0.57 10.18 11.88
CA TYR A 335 0.05 9.03 12.54
C TYR A 335 1.17 8.38 11.74
N ALA A 336 1.11 8.41 10.39
CA ALA A 336 2.06 7.74 9.52
C ALA A 336 2.25 8.49 8.19
N ASN A 337 3.44 8.39 7.60
CA ASN A 337 3.81 8.94 6.30
C ASN A 337 3.74 7.91 5.16
N THR A 338 3.00 6.83 5.35
CA THR A 338 2.75 5.79 4.36
C THR A 338 1.41 5.11 4.68
N GLY A 339 0.88 4.31 3.76
CA GLY A 339 -0.25 3.44 4.07
C GLY A 339 0.13 2.43 5.15
N ASP A 340 -0.77 2.25 6.09
CA ASP A 340 -0.61 1.32 7.20
C ASP A 340 -1.92 0.54 7.42
N GLY A 341 -1.89 -0.74 7.03
CA GLY A 341 -3.06 -1.60 7.11
C GLY A 341 -3.50 -1.84 8.54
N LEU A 342 -2.57 -1.96 9.50
CA LEU A 342 -2.91 -2.18 10.90
C LEU A 342 -3.50 -0.93 11.55
N LEU A 343 -2.93 0.23 11.25
CA LEU A 343 -3.46 1.53 11.68
C LEU A 343 -4.88 1.74 11.13
N THR A 344 -5.06 1.48 9.84
CA THR A 344 -6.36 1.58 9.16
C THR A 344 -7.41 0.69 9.82
N ALA A 345 -7.07 -0.57 10.08
CA ALA A 345 -7.96 -1.51 10.76
C ALA A 345 -8.34 -1.05 12.17
N LEU A 346 -7.37 -0.56 12.94
CA LEU A 346 -7.62 -0.05 14.29
C LEU A 346 -8.59 1.14 14.29
N HIS A 347 -8.37 2.10 13.39
CA HIS A 347 -9.24 3.27 13.28
C HIS A 347 -10.64 2.91 12.75
N LEU A 348 -10.76 1.96 11.79
CA LEU A 348 -12.04 1.45 11.35
C LEU A 348 -12.80 0.78 12.49
N MET A 349 -12.13 -0.10 13.25
CA MET A 349 -12.71 -0.75 14.44
C MET A 349 -13.11 0.27 15.52
N GLN A 350 -12.33 1.33 15.69
CA GLN A 350 -12.67 2.42 16.60
C GLN A 350 -13.97 3.11 16.18
N VAL A 351 -14.18 3.36 14.88
CA VAL A 351 -15.45 3.95 14.39
C VAL A 351 -16.63 3.00 14.62
N VAL A 352 -16.47 1.70 14.31
CA VAL A 352 -17.50 0.69 14.62
C VAL A 352 -17.85 0.72 16.11
N LYS A 353 -16.85 0.70 16.99
CA LYS A 353 -17.05 0.66 18.43
C LYS A 353 -17.67 1.94 18.99
N SER A 354 -17.19 3.10 18.55
CA SER A 354 -17.64 4.40 19.08
C SER A 354 -19.04 4.77 18.61
N SER A 355 -19.41 4.42 17.38
CA SER A 355 -20.73 4.70 16.84
C SER A 355 -21.82 3.75 17.33
N GLY A 356 -21.45 2.55 17.81
CA GLY A 356 -22.37 1.47 18.13
C GLY A 356 -23.09 0.86 16.92
N LYS A 357 -22.66 1.20 15.70
CA LYS A 357 -23.19 0.68 14.44
C LYS A 357 -22.35 -0.49 13.95
N SER A 358 -22.97 -1.45 13.26
CA SER A 358 -22.26 -2.48 12.54
C SER A 358 -21.46 -1.89 11.37
N LEU A 359 -20.43 -2.62 10.90
CA LEU A 359 -19.67 -2.20 9.74
C LEU A 359 -20.54 -2.09 8.48
N LYS A 360 -21.56 -2.96 8.33
CA LYS A 360 -22.55 -2.87 7.28
C LYS A 360 -23.34 -1.56 7.31
N GLU A 361 -23.80 -1.15 8.49
CA GLU A 361 -24.53 0.13 8.64
C GLU A 361 -23.62 1.32 8.33
N LEU A 362 -22.35 1.29 8.74
CA LEU A 362 -21.38 2.33 8.42
C LEU A 362 -21.08 2.38 6.91
N ALA A 363 -20.99 1.23 6.25
CA ALA A 363 -20.76 1.14 4.81
C ALA A 363 -21.91 1.72 3.96
N SER A 364 -23.10 1.91 4.54
CA SER A 364 -24.20 2.58 3.84
C SER A 364 -23.95 4.06 3.54
N VAL A 365 -22.84 4.63 4.01
CA VAL A 365 -22.37 5.97 3.63
C VAL A 365 -22.10 6.08 2.11
N MET A 366 -21.80 4.97 1.47
CA MET A 366 -21.45 4.89 0.06
C MET A 366 -22.24 3.76 -0.63
N GLU A 367 -22.69 3.99 -1.85
CA GLU A 367 -23.22 2.96 -2.75
C GLU A 367 -22.21 2.68 -3.86
N ARG A 368 -21.81 1.42 -4.01
CA ARG A 368 -20.86 1.02 -5.06
C ARG A 368 -21.52 1.01 -6.41
N PHE A 369 -20.96 1.75 -7.35
CA PHE A 369 -21.32 1.61 -8.75
C PHE A 369 -20.71 0.35 -9.34
N PRO A 370 -21.49 -0.50 -10.04
CA PRO A 370 -20.97 -1.61 -10.80
C PRO A 370 -19.88 -1.16 -11.77
N GLN A 371 -18.72 -1.83 -11.73
CA GLN A 371 -17.53 -1.49 -12.49
C GLN A 371 -17.10 -2.68 -13.34
N GLU A 372 -16.77 -2.43 -14.60
CA GLU A 372 -16.12 -3.39 -15.49
C GLU A 372 -14.76 -2.86 -15.92
N LEU A 373 -13.73 -3.70 -15.80
CA LEU A 373 -12.35 -3.36 -16.16
C LEU A 373 -11.80 -4.37 -17.17
N ILE A 374 -11.53 -3.91 -18.39
CA ILE A 374 -10.96 -4.74 -19.45
C ILE A 374 -9.53 -4.29 -19.76
N ASN A 375 -8.59 -5.23 -19.66
CA ASN A 375 -7.19 -5.03 -20.03
C ASN A 375 -6.99 -5.42 -21.51
N VAL A 376 -6.70 -4.45 -22.36
CA VAL A 376 -6.41 -4.67 -23.77
C VAL A 376 -4.92 -4.72 -23.99
N LYS A 377 -4.40 -5.93 -24.25
CA LYS A 377 -2.96 -6.21 -24.46
C LYS A 377 -2.56 -6.03 -25.92
N ASP A 378 -1.25 -5.95 -26.14
CA ASP A 378 -0.61 -5.94 -27.46
C ASP A 378 -1.08 -4.80 -28.35
N VAL A 379 -1.23 -3.59 -27.77
CA VAL A 379 -1.63 -2.36 -28.44
C VAL A 379 -0.59 -1.24 -28.27
N ASP A 380 -0.51 -0.36 -29.26
CA ASP A 380 0.38 0.81 -29.23
C ASP A 380 -0.23 1.90 -28.32
N LYS A 381 0.29 1.99 -27.10
CA LYS A 381 -0.18 2.96 -26.11
C LYS A 381 -0.03 4.43 -26.55
N ALA A 382 0.92 4.72 -27.45
CA ALA A 382 1.13 6.09 -27.92
C ALA A 382 -0.03 6.58 -28.79
N LYS A 383 -0.69 5.69 -29.51
CA LYS A 383 -1.88 6.01 -30.32
C LYS A 383 -3.11 6.39 -29.48
N LEU A 384 -3.15 6.04 -28.20
CA LEU A 384 -4.30 6.34 -27.32
C LEU A 384 -4.63 7.84 -27.29
N ILE A 385 -3.62 8.69 -27.25
CA ILE A 385 -3.80 10.15 -27.16
C ILE A 385 -4.17 10.74 -28.54
N THR A 386 -3.79 10.07 -29.64
CA THR A 386 -3.93 10.60 -31.00
C THR A 386 -5.16 10.07 -31.75
N SER A 387 -5.77 8.98 -31.29
CA SER A 387 -6.97 8.41 -31.92
C SER A 387 -8.21 9.27 -31.65
N THR A 388 -8.55 10.12 -32.60
CA THR A 388 -9.78 10.96 -32.53
C THR A 388 -11.06 10.11 -32.58
N VAL A 389 -11.03 8.97 -33.26
CA VAL A 389 -12.16 8.04 -33.34
C VAL A 389 -12.49 7.48 -31.96
N LEU A 390 -11.46 7.00 -31.24
CA LEU A 390 -11.62 6.48 -29.89
C LEU A 390 -12.07 7.57 -28.91
N GLN A 391 -11.45 8.76 -28.97
CA GLN A 391 -11.83 9.86 -28.10
C GLN A 391 -13.29 10.30 -28.30
N ASN A 392 -13.73 10.47 -29.56
CA ASN A 392 -15.10 10.82 -29.88
C ASN A 392 -16.12 9.77 -29.36
N LYS A 393 -15.76 8.48 -29.45
CA LYS A 393 -16.62 7.40 -28.93
C LYS A 393 -16.71 7.44 -27.41
N ILE A 394 -15.58 7.67 -26.71
CA ILE A 394 -15.54 7.81 -25.24
C ILE A 394 -16.44 8.99 -24.83
N ASP A 395 -16.26 10.15 -25.46
CA ASP A 395 -17.03 11.35 -25.12
C ASP A 395 -18.55 11.17 -25.37
N ALA A 396 -18.92 10.51 -26.47
CA ALA A 396 -20.30 10.18 -26.74
C ALA A 396 -20.91 9.26 -25.68
N LYS A 397 -20.18 8.19 -25.30
CA LYS A 397 -20.65 7.26 -24.28
C LYS A 397 -20.66 7.88 -22.87
N GLN A 398 -19.68 8.73 -22.54
CA GLN A 398 -19.69 9.49 -21.28
C GLN A 398 -20.91 10.44 -21.21
N LYS A 399 -21.26 11.09 -22.35
CA LYS A 399 -22.45 11.94 -22.42
C LYS A 399 -23.76 11.14 -22.26
N GLU A 400 -23.85 9.92 -22.80
CA GLU A 400 -24.97 9.01 -22.58
C GLU A 400 -25.11 8.62 -21.11
N LEU A 401 -24.01 8.31 -20.43
CA LEU A 401 -23.99 7.96 -19.01
C LEU A 401 -24.32 9.15 -18.08
N GLY A 402 -23.99 10.37 -18.51
CA GLY A 402 -24.15 11.58 -17.70
C GLY A 402 -23.44 11.48 -16.34
N THR A 403 -24.19 11.77 -15.27
CA THR A 403 -23.70 11.63 -13.87
C THR A 403 -23.92 10.23 -13.29
N SER A 404 -24.54 9.33 -14.07
CA SER A 404 -24.90 7.98 -13.64
C SER A 404 -23.85 6.92 -14.00
N GLY A 405 -22.71 7.35 -14.52
CA GLY A 405 -21.60 6.48 -14.85
C GLY A 405 -20.36 7.24 -15.24
N ARG A 406 -19.26 6.51 -15.38
CA ARG A 406 -17.94 7.07 -15.70
C ARG A 406 -17.17 6.11 -16.59
N ILE A 407 -16.41 6.68 -17.51
CA ILE A 407 -15.49 5.95 -18.40
C ILE A 407 -14.06 6.44 -18.13
N LEU A 408 -13.14 5.51 -17.93
CA LEU A 408 -11.72 5.79 -17.82
C LEU A 408 -10.94 4.85 -18.75
N VAL A 409 -10.31 5.40 -19.79
CA VAL A 409 -9.43 4.67 -20.69
C VAL A 409 -8.02 5.21 -20.52
N ARG A 410 -7.09 4.35 -20.09
CA ARG A 410 -5.71 4.77 -19.80
C ARG A 410 -4.68 3.72 -20.17
N ALA A 411 -3.47 4.17 -20.54
CA ALA A 411 -2.33 3.30 -20.68
C ALA A 411 -1.87 2.78 -19.31
N SER A 412 -1.45 1.52 -19.24
CA SER A 412 -0.75 1.00 -18.06
C SER A 412 0.65 1.62 -17.98
N GLY A 413 1.05 2.04 -16.78
CA GLY A 413 2.40 2.56 -16.52
C GLY A 413 3.47 1.48 -16.63
N THR A 414 3.17 0.26 -16.19
CA THR A 414 4.14 -0.84 -16.04
C THR A 414 4.01 -1.94 -17.10
N GLU A 415 2.85 -2.10 -17.72
CA GLU A 415 2.56 -3.16 -18.67
C GLU A 415 2.28 -2.62 -20.08
N SER A 416 2.48 -3.44 -21.10
CA SER A 416 2.16 -3.10 -22.49
C SER A 416 0.67 -3.35 -22.79
N LEU A 417 -0.21 -2.55 -22.15
CA LEU A 417 -1.65 -2.65 -22.32
C LEU A 417 -2.36 -1.31 -22.07
N VAL A 418 -3.58 -1.21 -22.55
CA VAL A 418 -4.54 -0.14 -22.25
C VAL A 418 -5.66 -0.70 -21.39
N ARG A 419 -6.01 0.00 -20.32
CA ARG A 419 -7.10 -0.34 -19.41
C ARG A 419 -8.34 0.46 -19.77
N VAL A 420 -9.44 -0.25 -20.01
CA VAL A 420 -10.78 0.32 -20.24
C VAL A 420 -11.60 0.00 -19.00
N MET A 421 -11.95 1.02 -18.24
CA MET A 421 -12.80 0.93 -17.06
C MET A 421 -14.09 1.70 -17.30
N VAL A 422 -15.21 1.07 -17.00
CA VAL A 422 -16.54 1.67 -17.07
C VAL A 422 -17.29 1.39 -15.78
N GLU A 423 -17.88 2.44 -15.24
CA GLU A 423 -18.81 2.39 -14.12
C GLU A 423 -20.19 2.85 -14.61
N ALA A 424 -21.23 2.13 -14.20
CA ALA A 424 -22.61 2.46 -14.57
C ALA A 424 -23.58 2.05 -13.46
N GLN A 425 -24.86 2.47 -13.58
CA GLN A 425 -25.91 2.14 -12.61
C GLN A 425 -26.18 0.63 -12.47
N ASN A 426 -25.88 -0.16 -13.51
CA ASN A 426 -26.02 -1.60 -13.46
C ASN A 426 -24.87 -2.30 -14.20
N ALA A 427 -24.58 -3.53 -13.79
CA ALA A 427 -23.44 -4.31 -14.29
C ALA A 427 -23.54 -4.60 -15.80
N THR A 428 -24.75 -4.79 -16.34
CA THR A 428 -24.95 -5.05 -17.77
C THR A 428 -24.51 -3.87 -18.62
N ALA A 429 -24.94 -2.66 -18.26
CA ALA A 429 -24.54 -1.45 -18.97
C ALA A 429 -23.04 -1.19 -18.88
N ALA A 430 -22.43 -1.38 -17.68
CA ALA A 430 -20.99 -1.24 -17.51
C ALA A 430 -20.24 -2.20 -18.44
N LYS A 431 -20.64 -3.46 -18.48
CA LYS A 431 -20.03 -4.49 -19.30
C LYS A 431 -20.15 -4.21 -20.80
N GLU A 432 -21.35 -3.94 -21.29
CA GLU A 432 -21.61 -3.67 -22.71
C GLU A 432 -20.78 -2.49 -23.23
N ILE A 433 -20.69 -1.39 -22.45
CA ILE A 433 -19.91 -0.21 -22.83
C ILE A 433 -18.42 -0.53 -22.78
N ALA A 434 -17.96 -1.27 -21.76
CA ALA A 434 -16.55 -1.64 -21.63
C ALA A 434 -16.09 -2.56 -22.76
N GLU A 435 -16.91 -3.54 -23.16
CA GLU A 435 -16.65 -4.44 -24.30
C GLU A 435 -16.60 -3.69 -25.62
N ASP A 436 -17.57 -2.77 -25.88
CA ASP A 436 -17.62 -1.93 -27.09
C ASP A 436 -16.34 -1.06 -27.20
N LEU A 437 -15.96 -0.39 -26.11
CA LEU A 437 -14.75 0.43 -26.07
C LEU A 437 -13.47 -0.40 -26.18
N ALA A 438 -13.39 -1.55 -25.53
CA ALA A 438 -12.23 -2.44 -25.62
C ALA A 438 -12.04 -3.00 -27.04
N ALA A 439 -13.12 -3.30 -27.74
CA ALA A 439 -13.07 -3.70 -29.14
C ALA A 439 -12.52 -2.57 -30.04
N LEU A 440 -12.98 -1.34 -29.80
CA LEU A 440 -12.49 -0.15 -30.53
C LEU A 440 -11.01 0.13 -30.20
N VAL A 441 -10.58 -0.01 -28.94
CA VAL A 441 -9.16 0.11 -28.55
C VAL A 441 -8.30 -0.89 -29.31
N ARG A 442 -8.73 -2.15 -29.45
CA ARG A 442 -8.00 -3.16 -30.23
C ARG A 442 -7.88 -2.75 -31.70
N LEU A 443 -8.95 -2.23 -32.29
CA LEU A 443 -8.97 -1.85 -33.71
C LEU A 443 -8.10 -0.63 -33.98
N GLU A 444 -8.19 0.41 -33.17
CA GLU A 444 -7.54 1.70 -33.40
C GLU A 444 -6.06 1.73 -32.97
N LEU A 445 -5.69 0.93 -31.97
CA LEU A 445 -4.36 0.96 -31.40
C LEU A 445 -3.49 -0.27 -31.77
N SER A 446 -3.99 -1.12 -32.67
CA SER A 446 -3.19 -2.23 -33.23
C SER A 446 -2.03 -1.73 -34.10
#